data_31d3cecfd61273b291932bbfac90ff2c
#
_entry.id   31d3cecfd61273b291932bbfac90ff2c
#
_cell.length_a   1.000
_cell.length_b   1.000
_cell.length_c   1.000
_cell.angle_alpha   90.00
_cell.angle_beta   90.00
_cell.angle_gamma   90.00
#
_symmetry.space_group_name_H-M   'P 1'
#
loop_
_entity.id
_entity.type
_entity.pdbx_description
1 polymer ?
#
loop_
_entity_poly.entity_id
_entity_poly.type
_entity_poly.pdbx_seq_one_letter_code
_entity_poly.pdbx_strand_id
1 'polypeptide(L)'
;MAEVRSNLNYAASHEWVELKDGIATVGISDYAQEALGDVVFVELPEMDQQFQAGDEIAVIESVKAASDIYAPVAGIVVAVNEALEAEPEAVNSAPYEAGWIFKLSLSESVAEQNLLTAEQYAALCESQDH
;
A
#
# COMPACT_ATOMS: atom_id res chain seq x y z
N MET A 1 0.97 0.18 19.41
CA MET A 1 0.02 0.76 18.47
C MET A 1 0.66 0.97 17.11
N ALA A 2 -0.10 0.73 16.06
CA ALA A 2 0.41 0.94 14.70
C ALA A 2 0.60 2.41 14.40
N GLU A 3 1.66 2.72 13.67
CA GLU A 3 1.93 4.09 13.24
C GLU A 3 1.01 4.50 12.11
N VAL A 4 0.45 5.71 12.19
CA VAL A 4 -0.32 6.31 11.11
C VAL A 4 0.29 7.68 10.83
N ARG A 5 0.75 7.89 9.61
CA ARG A 5 1.44 9.13 9.25
C ARG A 5 0.46 10.17 8.71
N SER A 6 0.51 11.37 9.26
CA SER A 6 -0.44 12.43 8.95
C SER A 6 -0.28 13.02 7.56
N ASN A 7 0.86 12.79 6.92
CA ASN A 7 1.13 13.31 5.57
C ASN A 7 0.72 12.36 4.44
N LEU A 8 0.09 11.23 4.80
CA LEU A 8 -0.31 10.21 3.82
C LEU A 8 -1.83 10.09 3.77
N ASN A 9 -2.31 9.54 2.67
CA ASN A 9 -3.70 9.11 2.55
C ASN A 9 -3.73 7.59 2.62
N TYR A 10 -4.91 7.03 2.90
CA TYR A 10 -5.05 5.59 3.11
C TYR A 10 -6.29 5.06 2.41
N ALA A 11 -6.21 3.83 1.94
CA ALA A 11 -7.37 3.10 1.46
C ALA A 11 -7.96 2.30 2.64
N ALA A 12 -9.26 2.02 2.58
CA ALA A 12 -9.92 1.23 3.63
C ALA A 12 -9.35 -0.19 3.70
N SER A 13 -8.71 -0.67 2.65
CA SER A 13 -8.04 -1.98 2.61
C SER A 13 -6.60 -1.93 3.13
N HIS A 14 -6.22 -0.81 3.74
CA HIS A 14 -4.96 -0.65 4.49
C HIS A 14 -3.73 -0.36 3.63
N GLU A 15 -3.89 0.05 2.38
CA GLU A 15 -2.76 0.59 1.61
C GLU A 15 -2.60 2.08 1.94
N TRP A 16 -1.36 2.53 2.05
CA TRP A 16 -1.09 3.96 2.16
C TRP A 16 -0.70 4.52 0.79
N VAL A 17 -0.95 5.80 0.60
CA VAL A 17 -0.68 6.48 -0.66
C VAL A 17 0.03 7.80 -0.39
N GLU A 18 1.15 8.02 -1.05
CA GLU A 18 1.81 9.32 -1.08
C GLU A 18 1.65 9.92 -2.47
N LEU A 19 0.93 11.02 -2.57
CA LEU A 19 0.67 11.68 -3.84
C LEU A 19 1.68 12.80 -4.06
N LYS A 20 2.44 12.73 -5.15
CA LYS A 20 3.43 13.74 -5.45
C LYS A 20 3.65 13.82 -6.95
N ASP A 21 3.46 15.02 -7.53
CA ASP A 21 3.72 15.28 -8.95
C ASP A 21 3.00 14.31 -9.90
N GLY A 22 1.78 13.95 -9.57
CA GLY A 22 0.99 13.04 -10.40
C GLY A 22 1.36 11.58 -10.25
N ILE A 23 2.21 11.25 -9.30
CA ILE A 23 2.64 9.88 -9.01
C ILE A 23 2.14 9.47 -7.63
N ALA A 24 1.52 8.30 -7.54
CA ALA A 24 1.11 7.72 -6.27
C ALA A 24 2.10 6.62 -5.87
N THR A 25 2.80 6.81 -4.76
CA THR A 25 3.64 5.76 -4.18
C THR A 25 2.78 5.01 -3.17
N VAL A 26 2.77 3.69 -3.27
CA VAL A 26 1.84 2.87 -2.50
C VAL A 26 2.59 1.77 -1.75
N GLY A 27 2.16 1.55 -0.52
CA GLY A 27 2.61 0.43 0.30
C GLY A 27 1.50 0.03 1.23
N ILE A 28 1.77 -0.84 2.19
CA ILE A 28 0.77 -1.20 3.21
C ILE A 28 1.10 -0.48 4.51
N SER A 29 0.05 -0.20 5.28
CA SER A 29 0.20 0.52 6.54
C SER A 29 0.90 -0.34 7.60
N ASP A 30 1.36 0.32 8.66
CA ASP A 30 1.94 -0.37 9.80
C ASP A 30 0.93 -1.32 10.44
N TYR A 31 -0.34 -0.91 10.51
CA TYR A 31 -1.41 -1.78 10.99
C TYR A 31 -1.51 -3.06 10.17
N ALA A 32 -1.44 -2.93 8.84
CA ALA A 32 -1.57 -4.09 7.95
C ALA A 32 -0.39 -5.05 8.11
N GLN A 33 0.84 -4.54 8.21
CA GLN A 33 1.99 -5.42 8.35
C GLN A 33 1.99 -6.14 9.71
N GLU A 34 1.50 -5.49 10.76
CA GLU A 34 1.37 -6.15 12.06
C GLU A 34 0.35 -7.29 12.00
N ALA A 35 -0.75 -7.06 11.29
CA ALA A 35 -1.79 -8.08 11.14
C ALA A 35 -1.32 -9.28 10.32
N LEU A 36 -0.47 -9.03 9.31
CA LEU A 36 0.07 -10.09 8.47
C LEU A 36 1.16 -10.92 9.17
N GLY A 37 1.94 -10.30 10.03
CA GLY A 37 3.11 -10.93 10.60
C GLY A 37 4.28 -10.89 9.61
N ASP A 38 5.26 -11.76 9.79
CA ASP A 38 6.48 -11.72 8.98
C ASP A 38 6.22 -11.98 7.50
N VAL A 39 6.57 -11.00 6.69
CA VAL A 39 6.41 -11.09 5.23
C VAL A 39 7.58 -11.90 4.65
N VAL A 40 7.24 -12.91 3.85
CA VAL A 40 8.24 -13.81 3.26
C VAL A 40 8.34 -13.69 1.75
N PHE A 41 7.34 -13.11 1.10
CA PHE A 41 7.35 -12.93 -0.35
C PHE A 41 6.40 -11.80 -0.75
N VAL A 42 6.80 -11.04 -1.78
CA VAL A 42 5.96 -9.99 -2.34
C VAL A 42 5.91 -10.22 -3.85
N GLU A 43 4.69 -10.37 -4.38
CA GLU A 43 4.48 -10.48 -5.82
C GLU A 43 4.16 -9.08 -6.35
N LEU A 44 5.08 -8.53 -7.15
CA LEU A 44 4.98 -7.17 -7.66
C LEU A 44 4.21 -7.12 -8.99
N PRO A 45 3.53 -6.00 -9.29
CA PRO A 45 2.89 -5.84 -10.59
C PRO A 45 3.93 -5.65 -11.70
N GLU A 46 3.49 -5.75 -12.95
CA GLU A 46 4.37 -5.53 -14.10
C GLU A 46 4.41 -4.04 -14.45
N MET A 47 5.56 -3.60 -14.93
CA MET A 47 5.73 -2.24 -15.41
C MET A 47 4.79 -1.97 -16.58
N ASP A 48 4.32 -0.73 -16.65
CA ASP A 48 3.42 -0.25 -17.71
C ASP A 48 2.03 -0.88 -17.71
N GLN A 49 1.71 -1.71 -16.74
CA GLN A 49 0.39 -2.29 -16.61
C GLN A 49 -0.58 -1.24 -16.05
N GLN A 50 -1.78 -1.17 -16.61
CA GLN A 50 -2.80 -0.22 -16.18
C GLN A 50 -3.77 -0.88 -15.21
N PHE A 51 -4.10 -0.16 -14.13
CA PHE A 51 -5.05 -0.63 -13.13
C PHE A 51 -6.10 0.42 -12.84
N GLN A 52 -7.27 -0.04 -12.42
CA GLN A 52 -8.33 0.82 -11.91
C GLN A 52 -8.36 0.73 -10.39
N ALA A 53 -8.90 1.76 -9.74
CA ALA A 53 -9.04 1.71 -8.28
C ALA A 53 -9.85 0.48 -7.89
N GLY A 54 -9.33 -0.28 -6.93
CA GLY A 54 -9.98 -1.51 -6.47
C GLY A 54 -9.51 -2.78 -7.16
N ASP A 55 -8.72 -2.68 -8.23
CA ASP A 55 -8.16 -3.87 -8.88
C ASP A 55 -7.07 -4.50 -8.02
N GLU A 56 -6.97 -5.82 -8.07
CA GLU A 56 -5.86 -6.51 -7.42
C GLU A 56 -4.59 -6.20 -8.20
N ILE A 57 -3.56 -5.74 -7.52
CA ILE A 57 -2.33 -5.27 -8.18
C ILE A 57 -1.09 -6.00 -7.71
N ALA A 58 -1.09 -6.49 -6.49
CA ALA A 58 0.06 -7.18 -5.91
C ALA A 58 -0.42 -8.18 -4.87
N VAL A 59 0.48 -9.05 -4.44
CA VAL A 59 0.19 -10.01 -3.36
C VAL A 59 1.35 -9.99 -2.39
N ILE A 60 1.02 -10.01 -1.10
CA ILE A 60 2.02 -10.15 -0.03
C ILE A 60 1.77 -11.47 0.66
N GLU A 61 2.80 -12.31 0.73
CA GLU A 61 2.71 -13.57 1.46
C GLU A 61 3.49 -13.46 2.77
N SER A 62 2.84 -13.86 3.84
CA SER A 62 3.46 -13.89 5.16
C SER A 62 3.47 -15.32 5.67
N VAL A 63 4.10 -15.53 6.82
CA VAL A 63 4.12 -16.84 7.47
C VAL A 63 2.72 -17.32 7.85
N LYS A 64 1.74 -16.44 7.92
CA LYS A 64 0.36 -16.77 8.28
C LYS A 64 -0.55 -16.99 7.08
N ALA A 65 -0.43 -16.15 6.04
CA ALA A 65 -1.39 -16.13 4.95
C ALA A 65 -0.89 -15.30 3.78
N ALA A 66 -1.60 -15.39 2.65
CA ALA A 66 -1.39 -14.49 1.51
C ALA A 66 -2.46 -13.41 1.55
N SER A 67 -2.10 -12.20 1.19
CA SER A 67 -3.02 -11.06 1.19
C SER A 67 -2.92 -10.31 -0.14
N ASP A 68 -4.09 -10.05 -0.74
CA ASP A 68 -4.14 -9.27 -1.97
C ASP A 68 -3.99 -7.79 -1.66
N ILE A 69 -3.23 -7.10 -2.49
CA ILE A 69 -3.07 -5.64 -2.39
C ILE A 69 -3.86 -5.04 -3.54
N TYR A 70 -4.70 -4.07 -3.23
CA TYR A 70 -5.57 -3.43 -4.22
C TYR A 70 -5.00 -2.08 -4.61
N ALA A 71 -5.20 -1.69 -5.87
CA ALA A 71 -4.82 -0.37 -6.31
C ALA A 71 -5.72 0.67 -5.63
N PRO A 72 -5.17 1.58 -4.83
CA PRO A 72 -6.00 2.56 -4.14
C PRO A 72 -6.49 3.66 -5.08
N VAL A 73 -5.81 3.82 -6.22
CA VAL A 73 -6.14 4.81 -7.23
C VAL A 73 -5.90 4.22 -8.60
N ALA A 74 -6.56 4.77 -9.62
CA ALA A 74 -6.35 4.34 -11.00
C ALA A 74 -5.06 4.90 -11.56
N GLY A 75 -4.31 4.11 -12.31
CA GLY A 75 -3.07 4.58 -12.92
C GLY A 75 -2.30 3.48 -13.61
N ILE A 76 -1.13 3.84 -14.09
CA ILE A 76 -0.22 2.94 -14.81
C ILE A 76 1.03 2.74 -13.95
N VAL A 77 1.48 1.51 -13.81
CA VAL A 77 2.67 1.18 -13.02
C VAL A 77 3.91 1.78 -13.68
N VAL A 78 4.58 2.69 -12.97
CA VAL A 78 5.80 3.34 -13.45
C VAL A 78 7.04 2.91 -12.67
N ALA A 79 6.86 2.27 -11.53
CA ALA A 79 7.98 1.75 -10.74
C ALA A 79 7.49 0.65 -9.81
N VAL A 80 8.35 -0.32 -9.54
CA VAL A 80 8.12 -1.35 -8.53
C VAL A 80 9.36 -1.45 -7.66
N ASN A 81 9.16 -1.82 -6.40
CA ASN A 81 10.29 -1.93 -5.46
C ASN A 81 10.91 -3.32 -5.56
N GLU A 82 11.82 -3.49 -6.49
CA GLU A 82 12.48 -4.77 -6.72
C GLU A 82 13.25 -5.27 -5.51
N ALA A 83 13.67 -4.38 -4.62
CA ALA A 83 14.37 -4.78 -3.40
C ALA A 83 13.53 -5.70 -2.53
N LEU A 84 12.20 -5.63 -2.64
CA LEU A 84 11.32 -6.52 -1.88
C LEU A 84 11.41 -7.97 -2.31
N GLU A 85 11.91 -8.24 -3.52
CA GLU A 85 12.11 -9.62 -3.97
C GLU A 85 13.22 -10.30 -3.17
N ALA A 86 14.27 -9.55 -2.83
CA ALA A 86 15.38 -10.05 -2.03
C ALA A 86 15.15 -9.86 -0.53
N GLU A 87 14.48 -8.78 -0.14
CA GLU A 87 14.27 -8.41 1.26
C GLU A 87 12.81 -8.08 1.53
N PRO A 88 11.91 -9.07 1.45
CA PRO A 88 10.48 -8.81 1.69
C PRO A 88 10.19 -8.31 3.11
N GLU A 89 11.05 -8.60 4.06
CA GLU A 89 10.90 -8.15 5.44
C GLU A 89 10.98 -6.62 5.60
N ALA A 90 11.41 -5.89 4.57
CA ALA A 90 11.38 -4.44 4.59
C ALA A 90 9.95 -3.91 4.75
N VAL A 91 8.95 -4.67 4.28
CA VAL A 91 7.55 -4.32 4.48
C VAL A 91 7.21 -4.27 5.96
N ASN A 92 7.80 -5.14 6.75
CA ASN A 92 7.59 -5.17 8.20
C ASN A 92 8.39 -4.09 8.92
N SER A 93 9.67 -3.94 8.56
CA SER A 93 10.56 -3.05 9.31
C SER A 93 10.41 -1.58 8.94
N ALA A 94 10.02 -1.28 7.71
CA ALA A 94 9.90 0.10 7.23
C ALA A 94 8.74 0.23 6.25
N PRO A 95 7.48 -0.01 6.69
CA PRO A 95 6.33 -0.05 5.78
C PRO A 95 6.09 1.27 5.05
N TYR A 96 6.50 2.40 5.63
CA TYR A 96 6.28 3.71 5.02
C TYR A 96 7.51 4.23 4.26
N GLU A 97 8.60 3.49 4.26
CA GLU A 97 9.85 3.92 3.62
C GLU A 97 10.37 2.83 2.69
N ALA A 98 11.36 2.06 3.13
CA ALA A 98 11.96 1.02 2.28
C ALA A 98 10.97 -0.05 1.84
N GLY A 99 9.85 -0.19 2.53
CA GLY A 99 8.81 -1.18 2.23
C GLY A 99 7.75 -0.73 1.22
N TRP A 100 7.94 0.40 0.53
CA TRP A 100 7.00 0.79 -0.53
C TRP A 100 6.95 -0.31 -1.59
N ILE A 101 5.79 -0.49 -2.23
CA ILE A 101 5.58 -1.63 -3.12
C ILE A 101 5.62 -1.23 -4.59
N PHE A 102 4.84 -0.21 -4.98
CA PHE A 102 4.79 0.21 -6.39
C PHE A 102 4.44 1.69 -6.48
N LYS A 103 4.66 2.26 -7.68
CA LYS A 103 4.25 3.64 -7.98
C LYS A 103 3.38 3.63 -9.22
N LEU A 104 2.31 4.42 -9.16
CA LEU A 104 1.37 4.58 -10.25
C LEU A 104 1.41 6.01 -10.78
N SER A 105 1.44 6.14 -12.11
CA SER A 105 1.21 7.45 -12.74
C SER A 105 -0.29 7.62 -12.86
N LEU A 106 -0.83 8.65 -12.24
CA LEU A 106 -2.27 8.85 -12.17
C LEU A 106 -2.85 9.18 -13.53
N SER A 107 -3.93 8.48 -13.91
CA SER A 107 -4.61 8.76 -15.16
C SER A 107 -5.61 9.91 -15.02
N GLU A 108 -6.01 10.22 -13.80
CA GLU A 108 -6.94 11.30 -13.49
C GLU A 108 -6.52 11.99 -12.21
N SER A 109 -6.89 13.26 -12.07
CA SER A 109 -6.46 14.08 -10.93
C SER A 109 -7.38 13.97 -9.72
N VAL A 110 -8.09 12.88 -9.55
CA VAL A 110 -9.14 12.75 -8.54
C VAL A 110 -8.88 11.67 -7.50
N ALA A 111 -7.65 11.32 -7.33
CA ALA A 111 -7.25 10.22 -6.48
C ALA A 111 -7.74 10.31 -5.04
N GLU A 112 -7.90 11.51 -4.52
CA GLU A 112 -8.25 11.71 -3.12
C GLU A 112 -9.70 11.39 -2.78
N GLN A 113 -10.56 11.26 -3.77
CA GLN A 113 -12.00 11.11 -3.52
C GLN A 113 -12.37 9.86 -2.73
N ASN A 114 -11.65 8.79 -2.91
CA ASN A 114 -11.95 7.53 -2.26
C ASN A 114 -10.93 7.14 -1.20
N LEU A 115 -10.05 8.08 -0.86
CA LEU A 115 -9.00 7.83 0.12
C LEU A 115 -9.37 8.44 1.47
N LEU A 116 -8.92 7.80 2.52
CA LEU A 116 -9.11 8.29 3.88
C LEU A 116 -7.95 9.22 4.25
N THR A 117 -8.25 10.22 5.06
CA THR A 117 -7.18 10.98 5.71
C THR A 117 -6.56 10.12 6.79
N ALA A 118 -5.40 10.53 7.30
CA ALA A 118 -4.76 9.82 8.39
C ALA A 118 -5.67 9.69 9.61
N GLU A 119 -6.42 10.75 9.93
CA GLU A 119 -7.36 10.72 11.06
C GLU A 119 -8.49 9.72 10.84
N GLN A 120 -9.05 9.71 9.64
CA GLN A 120 -10.12 8.78 9.30
C GLN A 120 -9.62 7.34 9.34
N TYR A 121 -8.42 7.13 8.84
CA TYR A 121 -7.83 5.79 8.85
C TYR A 121 -7.52 5.32 10.27
N ALA A 122 -7.00 6.20 11.13
CA ALA A 122 -6.74 5.85 12.52
C ALA A 122 -8.02 5.43 13.23
N ALA A 123 -9.12 6.13 12.97
CA ALA A 123 -10.42 5.76 13.53
C ALA A 123 -10.89 4.39 13.03
N LEU A 124 -10.64 4.10 11.75
CA LEU A 124 -10.97 2.79 11.19
C LEU A 124 -10.19 1.67 11.89
N CYS A 125 -8.89 1.87 12.10
CA CYS A 125 -8.05 0.90 12.79
C CYS A 125 -8.53 0.66 14.22
N GLU A 126 -8.89 1.71 14.93
CA GLU A 126 -9.41 1.58 16.29
C GLU A 126 -10.69 0.75 16.33
N SER A 127 -11.57 0.96 15.34
CA SER A 127 -12.82 0.22 15.31
C SER A 127 -12.61 -1.26 14.97
N GLN A 128 -11.53 -1.59 14.27
CA GLN A 128 -11.20 -2.96 13.91
C GLN A 128 -10.42 -3.70 14.99
N ASP A 129 -9.89 -2.98 15.95
CA ASP A 129 -9.07 -3.53 17.02
C ASP A 129 -9.88 -4.14 18.17
N HIS A 130 -11.15 -4.29 17.97
CA HIS A 130 -12.04 -4.92 18.96
C HIS A 130 -12.26 -6.39 18.63
#